data_7c884845777ae8f33b885cc949dab79d
#
_entry.id   7c884845777ae8f33b885cc949dab79d
#
_cell.length_a   1.000
_cell.length_b   1.000
_cell.length_c   1.000
_cell.angle_alpha   90.00
_cell.angle_beta   90.00
_cell.angle_gamma   90.00
#
_symmetry.space_group_name_H-M   'P 1'
#
loop_
_entity.id
_entity.type
_entity.pdbx_description
1 polymer ?
#
loop_
_entity_poly.entity_id
_entity_poly.type
_entity_poly.pdbx_seq_one_letter_code
_entity_poly.pdbx_strand_id
1 'polypeptide(L)'
;TGPFFVFVYEPLLKNNFYVGAVIGSFVLSLAYYAGVAVIESFIEKCGRIYNFEFGRARAWGSLGAAVGVFCAGRAFNYDPDLIFWMASGGAIILLLILLTVRIDESKADFIKSEPINLTNVKHLFSIKDVWLFMIFILGSACVYGVFDQQFAIYYASLFPTVEQGNETFGYLNSLQIFLEAGGMCIAPFIVNKIGPKHGLILAGSIMTFRMIGSG
;
A
#
# COMPACT_ATOMS: atom_id res chain seq x y z
N THR A 1 -11.62 -3.65 10.83
CA THR A 1 -10.28 -4.06 11.34
C THR A 1 -10.06 -3.63 12.79
N GLY A 2 -10.35 -2.37 13.19
CA GLY A 2 -10.10 -1.89 14.54
C GLY A 2 -10.83 -2.64 15.65
N PRO A 3 -12.17 -2.85 15.57
CA PRO A 3 -12.86 -3.66 16.56
C PRO A 3 -12.31 -5.10 16.64
N PHE A 4 -11.95 -5.69 15.49
CA PHE A 4 -11.31 -7.01 15.47
C PHE A 4 -9.95 -6.97 16.18
N PHE A 5 -9.16 -5.91 15.97
CA PHE A 5 -7.87 -5.79 16.63
C PHE A 5 -8.03 -5.72 18.14
N VAL A 6 -8.79 -4.76 18.65
CA VAL A 6 -8.93 -4.50 20.09
C VAL A 6 -9.65 -5.64 20.82
N PHE A 7 -10.74 -6.20 20.26
CA PHE A 7 -11.55 -7.18 20.96
C PHE A 7 -11.14 -8.64 20.73
N VAL A 8 -10.42 -8.93 19.65
CA VAL A 8 -10.06 -10.31 19.30
C VAL A 8 -8.56 -10.51 19.25
N TYR A 9 -7.84 -9.67 18.50
CA TYR A 9 -6.43 -9.88 18.21
C TYR A 9 -5.54 -9.60 19.42
N GLU A 10 -5.73 -8.47 20.08
CA GLU A 10 -4.95 -8.09 21.26
C GLU A 10 -5.13 -9.07 22.43
N PRO A 11 -6.35 -9.46 22.85
CA PRO A 11 -6.54 -10.49 23.87
C PRO A 11 -5.96 -11.85 23.47
N LEU A 12 -6.04 -12.21 22.18
CA LEU A 12 -5.49 -13.47 21.69
C LEU A 12 -3.97 -13.48 21.75
N LEU A 13 -3.31 -12.36 21.41
CA LEU A 13 -1.86 -12.20 21.56
C LEU A 13 -1.40 -12.29 23.01
N LYS A 14 -2.17 -11.70 23.93
CA LYS A 14 -1.87 -11.76 25.38
C LYS A 14 -2.01 -13.16 25.96
N ASN A 15 -2.99 -13.96 25.50
CA ASN A 15 -3.22 -15.32 25.98
C ASN A 15 -2.30 -16.36 25.32
N ASN A 16 -2.12 -16.28 24.02
CA ASN A 16 -1.27 -17.20 23.24
C ASN A 16 -0.65 -16.48 22.05
N PHE A 17 0.57 -15.99 22.24
CA PHE A 17 1.27 -15.17 21.24
C PHE A 17 1.33 -15.82 19.84
N TYR A 18 1.71 -17.11 19.76
CA TYR A 18 1.89 -17.77 18.46
C TYR A 18 0.57 -17.92 17.70
N VAL A 19 -0.48 -18.35 18.38
CA VAL A 19 -1.81 -18.51 17.75
C VAL A 19 -2.36 -17.15 17.37
N GLY A 20 -2.23 -16.15 18.24
CA GLY A 20 -2.63 -14.77 17.97
C GLY A 20 -1.90 -14.19 16.76
N ALA A 21 -0.58 -14.34 16.72
CA ALA A 21 0.23 -13.83 15.62
C ALA A 21 -0.18 -14.45 14.27
N VAL A 22 -0.38 -15.77 14.20
CA VAL A 22 -0.76 -16.45 12.94
C VAL A 22 -2.17 -16.04 12.49
N ILE A 23 -3.18 -16.15 13.36
CA ILE A 23 -4.57 -15.84 13.01
C ILE A 23 -4.73 -14.35 12.71
N GLY A 24 -4.17 -13.49 13.54
CA GLY A 24 -4.27 -12.04 13.35
C GLY A 24 -3.57 -11.57 12.09
N SER A 25 -2.35 -12.04 11.83
CA SER A 25 -1.62 -11.71 10.61
C SER A 25 -2.37 -12.18 9.36
N PHE A 26 -2.96 -13.36 9.37
CA PHE A 26 -3.74 -13.87 8.26
C PHE A 26 -4.98 -13.00 7.98
N VAL A 27 -5.78 -12.72 9.01
CA VAL A 27 -7.01 -11.91 8.87
C VAL A 27 -6.70 -10.48 8.46
N LEU A 28 -5.69 -9.85 9.10
CA LEU A 28 -5.30 -8.47 8.79
C LEU A 28 -4.70 -8.36 7.38
N SER A 29 -3.86 -9.32 6.99
CA SER A 29 -3.28 -9.36 5.65
C SER A 29 -4.36 -9.54 4.58
N LEU A 30 -5.30 -10.44 4.80
CA LEU A 30 -6.41 -10.65 3.88
C LEU A 30 -7.28 -9.39 3.76
N ALA A 31 -7.65 -8.78 4.88
CA ALA A 31 -8.48 -7.57 4.88
C ALA A 31 -7.79 -6.38 4.23
N TYR A 32 -6.48 -6.20 4.50
CA TYR A 32 -5.72 -5.06 4.00
C TYR A 32 -5.32 -5.25 2.53
N TYR A 33 -4.57 -6.31 2.20
CA TYR A 33 -4.04 -6.50 0.85
C TYR A 33 -5.13 -6.83 -0.18
N ALA A 34 -6.11 -7.66 0.17
CA ALA A 34 -7.22 -7.92 -0.73
C ALA A 34 -8.10 -6.68 -0.91
N GLY A 35 -8.33 -5.91 0.16
CA GLY A 35 -9.08 -4.65 0.09
C GLY A 35 -8.40 -3.63 -0.82
N VAL A 36 -7.09 -3.43 -0.67
CA VAL A 36 -6.30 -2.53 -1.55
C VAL A 36 -6.35 -3.00 -3.00
N ALA A 37 -6.13 -4.29 -3.27
CA ALA A 37 -6.15 -4.83 -4.63
C ALA A 37 -7.51 -4.65 -5.32
N VAL A 38 -8.62 -4.85 -4.59
CA VAL A 38 -9.97 -4.62 -5.12
C VAL A 38 -10.20 -3.15 -5.44
N ILE A 39 -9.80 -2.23 -4.57
CA ILE A 39 -9.95 -0.79 -4.79
C ILE A 39 -9.10 -0.34 -5.98
N GLU A 40 -7.86 -0.80 -6.08
CA GLU A 40 -6.96 -0.45 -7.21
C GLU A 40 -7.51 -0.98 -8.53
N SER A 41 -8.00 -2.23 -8.57
CA SER A 41 -8.66 -2.79 -9.75
C SER A 41 -9.91 -2.01 -10.14
N PHE A 42 -10.70 -1.56 -9.16
CA PHE A 42 -11.86 -0.72 -9.40
C PHE A 42 -11.49 0.64 -10.00
N ILE A 43 -10.48 1.31 -9.42
CA ILE A 43 -9.97 2.61 -9.92
C ILE A 43 -9.45 2.46 -11.35
N GLU A 44 -8.70 1.39 -11.65
CA GLU A 44 -8.19 1.14 -12.99
C GLU A 44 -9.33 0.99 -14.02
N LYS A 45 -10.37 0.23 -13.68
CA LYS A 45 -11.53 0.07 -14.54
C LYS A 45 -12.28 1.38 -14.76
N CYS A 46 -12.48 2.15 -13.70
CA CYS A 46 -13.04 3.49 -13.79
C CYS A 46 -12.18 4.40 -14.67
N GLY A 47 -10.85 4.33 -14.56
CA GLY A 47 -9.92 5.08 -15.40
C GLY A 47 -10.13 4.81 -16.89
N ARG A 48 -10.35 3.56 -17.27
CA ARG A 48 -10.66 3.17 -18.66
C ARG A 48 -12.02 3.71 -19.15
N ILE A 49 -13.03 3.73 -18.28
CA ILE A 49 -14.39 4.19 -18.61
C ILE A 49 -14.44 5.72 -18.72
N TYR A 50 -13.83 6.41 -17.77
CA TYR A 50 -13.88 7.87 -17.67
C TYR A 50 -12.65 8.58 -18.25
N ASN A 51 -11.76 7.83 -18.90
CA ASN A 51 -10.57 8.31 -19.59
C ASN A 51 -9.65 9.17 -18.71
N PHE A 52 -9.35 8.68 -17.50
CA PHE A 52 -8.35 9.29 -16.63
C PHE A 52 -7.20 8.31 -16.33
N GLU A 53 -6.01 8.86 -16.07
CA GLU A 53 -4.82 8.07 -15.76
C GLU A 53 -4.89 7.50 -14.35
N PHE A 54 -4.68 6.18 -14.23
CA PHE A 54 -4.64 5.48 -12.94
C PHE A 54 -3.66 6.14 -11.94
N GLY A 55 -2.47 6.56 -12.42
CA GLY A 55 -1.45 7.20 -11.58
C GLY A 55 -1.95 8.45 -10.87
N ARG A 56 -2.77 9.27 -11.52
CA ARG A 56 -3.35 10.48 -10.91
C ARG A 56 -4.34 10.13 -9.79
N ALA A 57 -5.18 9.14 -10.00
CA ALA A 57 -6.10 8.69 -8.96
C ALA A 57 -5.33 8.07 -7.77
N ARG A 58 -4.30 7.26 -8.05
CA ARG A 58 -3.45 6.64 -7.04
C ARG A 58 -2.67 7.67 -6.20
N ALA A 59 -2.26 8.80 -6.81
CA ALA A 59 -1.58 9.90 -6.10
C ALA A 59 -2.43 10.47 -4.96
N TRP A 60 -3.76 10.58 -5.11
CA TRP A 60 -4.65 10.98 -4.01
C TRP A 60 -4.63 10.00 -2.85
N GLY A 61 -4.49 8.69 -3.14
CA GLY A 61 -4.31 7.67 -2.10
C GLY A 61 -3.01 7.88 -1.32
N SER A 62 -1.91 8.20 -2.00
CA SER A 62 -0.62 8.51 -1.36
C SER A 62 -0.69 9.79 -0.52
N LEU A 63 -1.40 10.83 -0.99
CA LEU A 63 -1.63 12.03 -0.18
C LEU A 63 -2.42 11.72 1.10
N GLY A 64 -3.48 10.92 0.99
CA GLY A 64 -4.24 10.45 2.16
C GLY A 64 -3.37 9.64 3.12
N ALA A 65 -2.51 8.76 2.60
CA ALA A 65 -1.56 8.00 3.40
C ALA A 65 -0.55 8.90 4.11
N ALA A 66 0.01 9.93 3.44
CA ALA A 66 0.93 10.89 4.05
C ALA A 66 0.29 11.60 5.25
N VAL A 67 -0.94 12.07 5.11
CA VAL A 67 -1.71 12.67 6.22
C VAL A 67 -1.96 11.65 7.33
N GLY A 68 -2.33 10.43 6.96
CA GLY A 68 -2.56 9.32 7.91
C GLY A 68 -1.32 9.00 8.73
N VAL A 69 -0.16 8.85 8.09
CA VAL A 69 1.13 8.56 8.75
C VAL A 69 1.55 9.72 9.67
N PHE A 70 1.38 10.97 9.22
CA PHE A 70 1.67 12.14 10.02
C PHE A 70 0.83 12.17 11.31
N CYS A 71 -0.47 11.91 11.22
CA CYS A 71 -1.36 11.85 12.37
C CYS A 71 -1.06 10.62 13.26
N ALA A 72 -0.78 9.46 12.64
CA ALA A 72 -0.50 8.22 13.36
C ALA A 72 0.77 8.32 14.21
N GLY A 73 1.83 8.97 13.72
CA GLY A 73 3.06 9.17 14.49
C GLY A 73 2.86 9.93 15.80
N ARG A 74 1.93 10.91 15.81
CA ARG A 74 1.55 11.62 17.04
C ARG A 74 0.58 10.84 17.91
N ALA A 75 -0.41 10.20 17.31
CA ALA A 75 -1.40 9.42 18.03
C ALA A 75 -0.75 8.24 18.77
N PHE A 76 0.24 7.59 18.15
CA PHE A 76 0.97 6.47 18.73
C PHE A 76 1.70 6.84 20.03
N ASN A 77 2.28 8.04 20.12
CA ASN A 77 2.97 8.51 21.33
C ASN A 77 1.99 8.84 22.47
N TYR A 78 0.73 9.13 22.15
CA TYR A 78 -0.30 9.40 23.15
C TYR A 78 -0.95 8.10 23.65
N ASP A 79 -1.39 7.25 22.73
CA ASP A 79 -1.97 5.95 22.99
C ASP A 79 -1.82 5.06 21.74
N PRO A 80 -1.06 3.94 21.81
CA PRO A 80 -0.87 3.03 20.70
C PRO A 80 -2.17 2.50 20.07
N ASP A 81 -3.25 2.37 20.86
CA ASP A 81 -4.53 1.84 20.39
C ASP A 81 -5.28 2.83 19.50
N LEU A 82 -4.95 4.12 19.57
CA LEU A 82 -5.58 5.16 18.74
C LEU A 82 -5.37 4.92 17.23
N ILE A 83 -4.25 4.34 16.81
CA ILE A 83 -4.00 4.05 15.39
C ILE A 83 -5.03 3.07 14.81
N PHE A 84 -5.49 2.10 15.61
CA PHE A 84 -6.49 1.12 15.18
C PHE A 84 -7.89 1.76 15.11
N TRP A 85 -8.21 2.65 16.04
CA TRP A 85 -9.46 3.41 16.00
C TRP A 85 -9.49 4.39 14.83
N MET A 86 -8.38 5.07 14.53
CA MET A 86 -8.24 5.91 13.35
C MET A 86 -8.42 5.11 12.05
N ALA A 87 -7.79 3.93 11.95
CA ALA A 87 -7.95 3.04 10.81
C ALA A 87 -9.42 2.57 10.65
N SER A 88 -10.10 2.29 11.76
CA SER A 88 -11.52 1.92 11.74
C SER A 88 -12.41 3.07 11.29
N GLY A 89 -12.15 4.27 11.78
CA GLY A 89 -12.86 5.49 11.36
C GLY A 89 -12.71 5.73 9.86
N GLY A 90 -11.47 5.63 9.35
CA GLY A 90 -11.20 5.72 7.92
C GLY A 90 -11.92 4.66 7.10
N ALA A 91 -11.95 3.41 7.58
CA ALA A 91 -12.68 2.33 6.91
C ALA A 91 -14.20 2.55 6.88
N ILE A 92 -14.78 3.11 7.95
CA ILE A 92 -16.21 3.47 7.98
C ILE A 92 -16.51 4.60 6.99
N ILE A 93 -15.66 5.63 6.96
CA ILE A 93 -15.82 6.73 5.99
C ILE A 93 -15.74 6.19 4.55
N LEU A 94 -14.76 5.34 4.25
CA LEU A 94 -14.65 4.70 2.95
C LEU A 94 -15.89 3.89 2.59
N LEU A 95 -16.41 3.10 3.54
CA LEU A 95 -17.63 2.31 3.35
C LEU A 95 -18.82 3.22 3.02
N LEU A 96 -19.00 4.31 3.76
CA LEU A 96 -20.08 5.28 3.51
C LEU A 96 -19.95 5.92 2.13
N ILE A 97 -18.74 6.31 1.72
CA ILE A 97 -18.48 6.84 0.38
C ILE A 97 -18.85 5.80 -0.68
N LEU A 98 -18.41 4.56 -0.54
CA LEU A 98 -18.71 3.48 -1.51
C LEU A 98 -20.21 3.17 -1.62
N LEU A 99 -20.95 3.27 -0.52
CA LEU A 99 -22.41 3.08 -0.52
C LEU A 99 -23.16 4.26 -1.19
N THR A 100 -22.57 5.46 -1.20
CA THR A 100 -23.18 6.64 -1.84
C THR A 100 -22.80 6.80 -3.31
N VAL A 101 -21.65 6.26 -3.73
CA VAL A 101 -21.21 6.32 -5.12
C VAL A 101 -22.08 5.40 -5.97
N ARG A 102 -22.84 5.97 -6.90
CA ARG A 102 -23.58 5.23 -7.91
C ARG A 102 -22.80 5.24 -9.22
N ILE A 103 -22.54 4.04 -9.75
CA ILE A 103 -21.98 3.87 -11.08
C ILE A 103 -23.14 3.78 -12.05
N ASP A 104 -23.04 4.48 -13.17
CA ASP A 104 -24.03 4.41 -14.25
C ASP A 104 -24.17 2.97 -14.75
N GLU A 105 -25.39 2.41 -14.65
CA GLU A 105 -25.67 1.02 -15.01
C GLU A 105 -25.32 0.71 -16.47
N SER A 106 -25.43 1.70 -17.36
CA SER A 106 -25.04 1.57 -18.76
C SER A 106 -23.55 1.27 -18.96
N LYS A 107 -22.71 1.62 -17.97
CA LYS A 107 -21.25 1.41 -17.97
C LYS A 107 -20.82 0.26 -17.06
N ALA A 108 -21.73 -0.27 -16.27
CA ALA A 108 -21.45 -1.35 -15.32
C ALA A 108 -20.97 -2.64 -16.00
N ASP A 109 -21.42 -2.91 -17.24
CA ASP A 109 -20.99 -4.09 -18.01
C ASP A 109 -19.49 -4.04 -18.37
N PHE A 110 -18.90 -2.85 -18.53
CA PHE A 110 -17.46 -2.69 -18.73
C PHE A 110 -16.66 -2.96 -17.45
N ILE A 111 -17.30 -2.93 -16.28
CA ILE A 111 -16.69 -3.18 -14.98
C ILE A 111 -16.74 -4.67 -14.64
N LYS A 112 -17.68 -5.42 -15.21
CA LYS A 112 -17.75 -6.86 -15.03
C LYS A 112 -16.45 -7.49 -15.52
N SER A 113 -15.75 -8.16 -14.61
CA SER A 113 -14.59 -8.96 -14.97
C SER A 113 -15.07 -10.21 -15.70
N GLU A 114 -14.42 -10.58 -16.79
CA GLU A 114 -14.60 -11.91 -17.35
C GLU A 114 -14.29 -12.94 -16.27
N PRO A 115 -15.04 -14.03 -16.21
CA PRO A 115 -14.77 -15.09 -15.23
C PRO A 115 -13.34 -15.59 -15.40
N ILE A 116 -12.64 -15.76 -14.28
CA ILE A 116 -11.26 -16.25 -14.29
C ILE A 116 -11.25 -17.62 -14.93
N ASN A 117 -10.71 -17.73 -16.13
CA ASN A 117 -10.54 -18.99 -16.81
C ASN A 117 -9.17 -19.58 -16.41
N LEU A 118 -9.18 -20.72 -15.73
CA LEU A 118 -7.95 -21.42 -15.30
C LEU A 118 -7.02 -21.73 -16.48
N THR A 119 -7.56 -21.93 -17.67
CA THR A 119 -6.77 -22.14 -18.89
C THR A 119 -5.95 -20.89 -19.25
N ASN A 120 -6.56 -19.69 -19.15
CA ASN A 120 -5.88 -18.42 -19.38
C ASN A 120 -4.79 -18.17 -18.33
N VAL A 121 -5.05 -18.54 -17.07
CA VAL A 121 -4.05 -18.44 -16.00
C VAL A 121 -2.87 -19.37 -16.26
N LYS A 122 -3.09 -20.63 -16.64
CA LYS A 122 -2.01 -21.56 -17.03
C LYS A 122 -1.19 -21.04 -18.21
N HIS A 123 -1.88 -20.49 -19.22
CA HIS A 123 -1.18 -19.90 -20.38
C HIS A 123 -0.30 -18.72 -19.96
N LEU A 124 -0.77 -17.86 -19.05
CA LEU A 124 0.02 -16.75 -18.51
C LEU A 124 1.33 -17.24 -17.87
N PHE A 125 1.26 -18.29 -17.06
CA PHE A 125 2.43 -18.92 -16.44
C PHE A 125 3.35 -19.67 -17.40
N SER A 126 2.93 -19.90 -18.65
CA SER A 126 3.78 -20.49 -19.69
C SER A 126 4.69 -19.47 -20.37
N ILE A 127 4.44 -18.17 -20.18
CA ILE A 127 5.20 -17.08 -20.81
C ILE A 127 6.45 -16.77 -19.97
N LYS A 128 7.63 -16.94 -20.56
CA LYS A 128 8.92 -16.68 -19.88
C LYS A 128 9.04 -15.24 -19.35
N ASP A 129 8.57 -14.26 -20.11
CA ASP A 129 8.67 -12.85 -19.75
C ASP A 129 7.83 -12.52 -18.51
N VAL A 130 6.71 -13.22 -18.31
CA VAL A 130 5.89 -13.12 -17.11
C VAL A 130 6.67 -13.57 -15.87
N TRP A 131 7.41 -14.69 -15.96
CA TRP A 131 8.24 -15.16 -14.87
C TRP A 131 9.37 -14.19 -14.53
N LEU A 132 10.05 -13.63 -15.53
CA LEU A 132 11.09 -12.63 -15.32
C LEU A 132 10.52 -11.38 -14.63
N PHE A 133 9.34 -10.95 -15.03
CA PHE A 133 8.64 -9.81 -14.41
C PHE A 133 8.21 -10.14 -12.98
N MET A 134 7.69 -11.33 -12.71
CA MET A 134 7.31 -11.77 -11.36
C MET A 134 8.53 -11.84 -10.43
N ILE A 135 9.67 -12.36 -10.89
CA ILE A 135 10.92 -12.41 -10.12
C ILE A 135 11.41 -10.98 -9.81
N PHE A 136 11.34 -10.07 -10.77
CA PHE A 136 11.69 -8.67 -10.57
C PHE A 136 10.80 -8.02 -9.51
N ILE A 137 9.47 -8.18 -9.61
CA ILE A 137 8.53 -7.63 -8.63
C ILE A 137 8.76 -8.25 -7.25
N LEU A 138 8.90 -9.57 -7.16
CA LEU A 138 9.11 -10.26 -5.90
C LEU A 138 10.40 -9.79 -5.23
N GLY A 139 11.51 -9.72 -5.97
CA GLY A 139 12.79 -9.22 -5.48
C GLY A 139 12.68 -7.78 -4.97
N SER A 140 12.09 -6.90 -5.79
CA SER A 140 11.92 -5.49 -5.43
C SER A 140 11.03 -5.31 -4.20
N ALA A 141 9.88 -5.99 -4.15
CA ALA A 141 8.91 -5.87 -3.05
C ALA A 141 9.47 -6.44 -1.73
N CYS A 142 10.15 -7.59 -1.78
CA CYS A 142 10.75 -8.19 -0.60
C CYS A 142 11.85 -7.29 -0.02
N VAL A 143 12.77 -6.82 -0.87
CA VAL A 143 13.88 -5.97 -0.42
C VAL A 143 13.35 -4.65 0.13
N TYR A 144 12.42 -4.01 -0.58
CA TYR A 144 11.82 -2.75 -0.14
C TYR A 144 11.05 -2.90 1.17
N GLY A 145 10.20 -3.92 1.30
CA GLY A 145 9.38 -4.13 2.49
C GLY A 145 10.20 -4.45 3.74
N VAL A 146 11.24 -5.28 3.62
CA VAL A 146 12.15 -5.58 4.74
C VAL A 146 12.95 -4.33 5.12
N PHE A 147 13.46 -3.60 4.14
CA PHE A 147 14.23 -2.38 4.37
C PHE A 147 13.38 -1.33 5.11
N ASP A 148 12.17 -1.03 4.65
CA ASP A 148 11.31 0.00 5.25
C ASP A 148 10.95 -0.35 6.71
N GLN A 149 10.67 -1.62 7.01
CA GLN A 149 10.35 -2.05 8.37
C GLN A 149 11.56 -1.98 9.31
N GLN A 150 12.73 -2.45 8.86
CA GLN A 150 13.94 -2.45 9.69
C GLN A 150 14.51 -1.04 9.84
N PHE A 151 14.41 -0.23 8.80
CA PHE A 151 14.87 1.16 8.84
C PHE A 151 14.13 2.00 9.86
N ALA A 152 12.81 1.80 10.02
CA ALA A 152 12.04 2.49 11.04
C ALA A 152 12.56 2.21 12.46
N ILE A 153 12.86 0.95 12.76
CA ILE A 153 13.39 0.52 14.06
C ILE A 153 14.81 1.07 14.28
N TYR A 154 15.66 0.94 13.28
CA TYR A 154 17.02 1.46 13.31
C TYR A 154 17.03 2.98 13.51
N TYR A 155 16.22 3.70 12.74
CA TYR A 155 16.12 5.15 12.83
C TYR A 155 15.66 5.61 14.22
N ALA A 156 14.65 4.96 14.78
CA ALA A 156 14.17 5.28 16.14
C ALA A 156 15.27 5.08 17.20
N SER A 157 16.16 4.10 17.01
CA SER A 157 17.26 3.82 17.95
C SER A 157 18.39 4.88 17.95
N LEU A 158 18.44 5.76 16.94
CA LEU A 158 19.43 6.84 16.86
C LEU A 158 19.10 8.05 17.78
N PHE A 159 17.88 8.10 18.31
CA PHE A 159 17.41 9.20 19.15
C PHE A 159 17.53 8.88 20.64
N PRO A 160 17.68 9.90 21.50
CA PRO A 160 17.77 9.70 22.94
C PRO A 160 16.52 9.06 23.57
N THR A 161 15.34 9.30 22.97
CA THR A 161 14.08 8.69 23.39
C THR A 161 13.37 8.08 22.19
N VAL A 162 12.69 6.95 22.41
CA VAL A 162 11.94 6.23 21.38
C VAL A 162 10.79 7.10 20.84
N GLU A 163 10.18 7.92 21.70
CA GLU A 163 9.09 8.81 21.30
C GLU A 163 9.57 9.85 20.29
N GLN A 164 10.71 10.49 20.52
CA GLN A 164 11.28 11.44 19.56
C GLN A 164 11.67 10.78 18.25
N GLY A 165 12.20 9.56 18.31
CA GLY A 165 12.53 8.77 17.13
C GLY A 165 11.29 8.45 16.30
N ASN A 166 10.23 7.96 16.92
CA ASN A 166 8.97 7.64 16.25
C ASN A 166 8.30 8.88 15.63
N GLU A 167 8.29 10.00 16.36
CA GLU A 167 7.70 11.24 15.86
C GLU A 167 8.48 11.78 14.64
N THR A 168 9.81 11.82 14.75
CA THR A 168 10.67 12.30 13.64
C THR A 168 10.58 11.37 12.45
N PHE A 169 10.55 10.04 12.65
CA PHE A 169 10.33 9.07 11.59
C PHE A 169 8.98 9.29 10.92
N GLY A 170 7.91 9.53 11.69
CA GLY A 170 6.58 9.84 11.16
C GLY A 170 6.58 11.06 10.24
N TYR A 171 7.30 12.12 10.61
CA TYR A 171 7.43 13.32 9.76
C TYR A 171 8.19 13.04 8.47
N LEU A 172 9.34 12.37 8.56
CA LEU A 172 10.15 12.04 7.38
C LEU A 172 9.44 11.07 6.44
N ASN A 173 8.78 10.07 6.99
CA ASN A 173 8.01 9.11 6.21
C ASN A 173 6.80 9.77 5.54
N SER A 174 6.11 10.68 6.25
CA SER A 174 5.04 11.48 5.65
C SER A 174 5.56 12.34 4.48
N LEU A 175 6.71 13.00 4.65
CA LEU A 175 7.35 13.78 3.58
C LEU A 175 7.72 12.88 2.39
N GLN A 176 8.28 11.69 2.65
CA GLN A 176 8.62 10.72 1.61
C GLN A 176 7.38 10.32 0.80
N ILE A 177 6.27 9.98 1.47
CA ILE A 177 5.02 9.58 0.80
C ILE A 177 4.43 10.77 0.00
N PHE A 178 4.57 11.99 0.52
CA PHE A 178 4.14 13.18 -0.20
C PHE A 178 4.95 13.39 -1.49
N LEU A 179 6.27 13.21 -1.44
CA LEU A 179 7.13 13.25 -2.62
C LEU A 179 6.83 12.12 -3.60
N GLU A 180 6.48 10.93 -3.10
CA GLU A 180 6.01 9.79 -3.91
C GLU A 180 4.75 10.15 -4.69
N ALA A 181 3.79 10.81 -4.05
CA ALA A 181 2.57 11.27 -4.72
C ALA A 181 2.89 12.22 -5.88
N GLY A 182 3.83 13.14 -5.69
CA GLY A 182 4.37 14.00 -6.76
C GLY A 182 5.03 13.21 -7.89
N GLY A 183 5.83 12.21 -7.52
CA GLY A 183 6.47 11.29 -8.47
C GLY A 183 5.44 10.51 -9.32
N MET A 184 4.35 10.05 -8.72
CA MET A 184 3.27 9.37 -9.46
C MET A 184 2.61 10.27 -10.51
N CYS A 185 2.51 11.57 -10.26
CA CYS A 185 2.00 12.52 -11.25
C CYS A 185 2.97 12.75 -12.42
N ILE A 186 4.27 12.66 -12.16
CA ILE A 186 5.33 12.91 -13.16
C ILE A 186 5.67 11.63 -13.94
N ALA A 187 5.55 10.47 -13.31
CA ALA A 187 5.92 9.17 -13.88
C ALA A 187 5.34 8.90 -15.28
N PRO A 188 4.05 9.18 -15.58
CA PRO A 188 3.49 8.98 -16.92
C PRO A 188 4.23 9.78 -17.99
N PHE A 189 4.62 11.02 -17.71
CA PHE A 189 5.37 11.85 -18.67
C PHE A 189 6.75 11.26 -18.99
N ILE A 190 7.42 10.75 -17.97
CA ILE A 190 8.73 10.10 -18.12
C ILE A 190 8.57 8.82 -18.91
N VAL A 191 7.65 7.94 -18.52
CA VAL A 191 7.42 6.62 -19.15
C VAL A 191 6.98 6.79 -20.62
N ASN A 192 6.14 7.77 -20.91
CA ASN A 192 5.72 8.06 -22.30
C ASN A 192 6.89 8.53 -23.18
N LYS A 193 7.90 9.18 -22.57
CA LYS A 193 9.07 9.68 -23.31
C LYS A 193 10.15 8.61 -23.52
N ILE A 194 10.46 7.81 -22.50
CA ILE A 194 11.57 6.85 -22.52
C ILE A 194 11.12 5.39 -22.75
N GLY A 195 9.83 5.15 -22.71
CA GLY A 195 9.23 3.81 -22.81
C GLY A 195 9.21 3.03 -21.50
N PRO A 196 8.31 2.05 -21.37
CA PRO A 196 8.07 1.34 -20.12
C PRO A 196 9.29 0.54 -19.61
N LYS A 197 10.06 -0.06 -20.54
CA LYS A 197 11.26 -0.83 -20.19
C LYS A 197 12.33 0.05 -19.53
N HIS A 198 12.64 1.20 -20.14
CA HIS A 198 13.62 2.13 -19.57
C HIS A 198 13.12 2.80 -18.30
N GLY A 199 11.81 3.00 -18.18
CA GLY A 199 11.17 3.45 -16.96
C GLY A 199 11.39 2.49 -15.78
N LEU A 200 11.25 1.18 -16.01
CA LEU A 200 11.52 0.15 -14.99
C LEU A 200 13.02 0.09 -14.61
N ILE A 201 13.91 0.21 -15.59
CA ILE A 201 15.36 0.26 -15.33
C ILE A 201 15.72 1.47 -14.49
N LEU A 202 15.16 2.63 -14.82
CA LEU A 202 15.36 3.87 -14.07
C LEU A 202 14.87 3.72 -12.61
N ALA A 203 13.67 3.18 -12.41
CA ALA A 203 13.10 2.96 -11.09
C ALA A 203 13.95 1.99 -10.25
N GLY A 204 14.38 0.86 -10.84
CA GLY A 204 15.27 -0.10 -10.19
C GLY A 204 16.62 0.51 -9.83
N SER A 205 17.19 1.35 -10.70
CA SER A 205 18.45 2.04 -10.44
C SER A 205 18.34 3.03 -9.27
N ILE A 206 17.27 3.83 -9.23
CA ILE A 206 17.01 4.77 -8.13
C ILE A 206 16.83 4.01 -6.82
N MET A 207 16.10 2.89 -6.83
CA MET A 207 15.91 2.04 -5.65
C MET A 207 17.24 1.48 -5.14
N THR A 208 18.10 1.00 -6.04
CA THR A 208 19.44 0.49 -5.69
C THR A 208 20.30 1.59 -5.09
N PHE A 209 20.27 2.80 -5.67
CA PHE A 209 21.02 3.96 -5.17
C PHE A 209 20.54 4.37 -3.76
N ARG A 210 19.24 4.34 -3.52
CA ARG A 210 18.66 4.59 -2.19
C ARG A 210 19.21 3.60 -1.16
N MET A 211 19.25 2.32 -1.48
CA MET A 211 19.72 1.28 -0.56
C MET A 211 21.20 1.40 -0.24
N ILE A 212 22.03 1.70 -1.24
CA ILE A 212 23.48 1.92 -1.04
C ILE A 212 23.73 3.18 -0.19
N GLY A 213 22.93 4.23 -0.40
CA GLY A 213 23.10 5.50 0.32
C GLY A 213 22.59 5.49 1.76
N SER A 214 21.84 4.47 2.16
CA SER A 214 21.28 4.33 3.52
C SER A 214 22.03 3.31 4.39
N GLY A 215 23.02 2.62 3.88
CA GLY A 215 23.96 1.73 4.60
C GLY A 215 25.26 2.40 4.82
#